data_33530a72988e7f7a1d0d6c68698dcc9b
#
_entry.id   33530a72988e7f7a1d0d6c68698dcc9b
#
_cell.length_a   1.000
_cell.length_b   1.000
_cell.length_c   1.000
_cell.angle_alpha   90.00
_cell.angle_beta   90.00
_cell.angle_gamma   90.00
#
_symmetry.space_group_name_H-M   'P 1'
#
loop_
_entity.id
_entity.type
_entity.pdbx_description
1 polymer ?
#
loop_
_entity_poly.entity_id
_entity_poly.type
_entity_poly.pdbx_seq_one_letter_code
_entity_poly.pdbx_strand_id
1 'polypeptide(L)'
;ANQPEKIGFLTTLYITSIGLASSVMSPLAAPIVRLAGWKGLILVLTLICLLACLIWLPNSRHNHQLTSKSREHQMGSLLKNPRVWALIVFGGLQSLLFYTAITWLPTLGQLAGLSNDATGFLASIFSFISLPLAMTIPSLTTRLSAKKRLGMIALFSATGMVGLGMLLVKTDSFVYWLILNLLIGMSVSALFPYLMVTFSLKTSTPEQTAQLSGLDQTGGSLLAAFAPS
;
A
#
# COMPACT_ATOMS: atom_id res chain seq x y z
N ALA A 1 -6.04 21.23 16.55
CA ALA A 1 -7.45 21.19 16.12
C ALA A 1 -7.59 20.24 14.95
N ASN A 2 -8.13 19.06 15.20
CA ASN A 2 -8.37 18.06 14.16
C ASN A 2 -9.53 18.52 13.28
N GLN A 3 -9.22 18.92 12.06
CA GLN A 3 -10.25 19.15 11.05
C GLN A 3 -10.42 17.83 10.28
N PRO A 4 -11.51 17.06 10.48
CA PRO A 4 -11.71 15.75 9.82
C PRO A 4 -11.68 15.87 8.29
N GLU A 5 -12.05 17.01 7.74
CA GLU A 5 -12.00 17.30 6.31
C GLU A 5 -10.58 17.25 5.72
N LYS A 6 -9.56 17.61 6.52
CA LYS A 6 -8.16 17.57 6.08
C LYS A 6 -7.53 16.19 6.15
N ILE A 7 -8.07 15.28 6.95
CA ILE A 7 -7.53 13.91 7.09
C ILE A 7 -7.59 13.17 5.75
N GLY A 8 -8.74 13.23 5.08
CA GLY A 8 -8.90 12.61 3.76
C GLY A 8 -7.91 13.15 2.73
N PHE A 9 -7.75 14.48 2.68
CA PHE A 9 -6.81 15.14 1.79
C PHE A 9 -5.35 14.77 2.08
N LEU A 10 -4.92 14.82 3.35
CA LEU A 10 -3.55 14.46 3.75
C LEU A 10 -3.24 12.99 3.49
N THR A 11 -4.19 12.10 3.75
CA THR A 11 -4.05 10.67 3.44
C THR A 11 -3.94 10.44 1.94
N THR A 12 -4.76 11.12 1.14
CA THR A 12 -4.67 11.08 -0.33
C THR A 12 -3.31 11.56 -0.80
N LEU A 13 -2.84 12.70 -0.30
CA LEU A 13 -1.54 13.26 -0.67
C LEU A 13 -0.39 12.28 -0.35
N TYR A 14 -0.40 11.70 0.85
CA TYR A 14 0.59 10.71 1.27
C TYR A 14 0.63 9.47 0.36
N ILE A 15 -0.53 8.85 0.12
CA ILE A 15 -0.61 7.63 -0.69
C ILE A 15 -0.31 7.93 -2.16
N THR A 16 -0.79 9.06 -2.68
CA THR A 16 -0.50 9.49 -4.05
C THR A 16 1.01 9.74 -4.24
N SER A 17 1.69 10.31 -3.25
CA SER A 17 3.15 10.51 -3.29
C SER A 17 3.91 9.19 -3.38
N ILE A 18 3.49 8.17 -2.63
CA ILE A 18 4.09 6.82 -2.71
C ILE A 18 3.86 6.21 -4.11
N GLY A 19 2.64 6.30 -4.62
CA GLY A 19 2.28 5.79 -5.94
C GLY A 19 3.03 6.50 -7.07
N LEU A 20 3.16 7.83 -7.01
CA LEU A 20 3.93 8.63 -7.97
C LEU A 20 5.42 8.26 -7.94
N ALA A 21 6.02 8.15 -6.75
CA ALA A 21 7.42 7.75 -6.62
C ALA A 21 7.68 6.39 -7.27
N SER A 22 6.82 5.40 -7.01
CA SER A 22 6.91 4.07 -7.61
C SER A 22 6.71 4.10 -9.13
N SER A 23 5.72 4.88 -9.61
CA SER A 23 5.41 5.00 -11.06
C SER A 23 6.53 5.67 -11.85
N VAL A 24 7.28 6.60 -11.23
CA VAL A 24 8.41 7.27 -11.85
C VAL A 24 9.66 6.38 -11.80
N MET A 25 9.95 5.77 -10.65
CA MET A 25 11.19 4.99 -10.48
C MET A 25 11.14 3.64 -11.19
N SER A 26 9.98 3.01 -11.29
CA SER A 26 9.85 1.69 -11.93
C SER A 26 10.32 1.68 -13.39
N PRO A 27 9.87 2.58 -14.29
CA PRO A 27 10.35 2.64 -15.67
C PRO A 27 11.79 3.17 -15.79
N LEU A 28 12.28 3.96 -14.83
CA LEU A 28 13.63 4.51 -14.85
C LEU A 28 14.68 3.52 -14.37
N ALA A 29 14.31 2.52 -13.57
CA ALA A 29 15.25 1.56 -13.01
C ALA A 29 16.01 0.78 -14.10
N ALA A 30 15.33 0.26 -15.11
CA ALA A 30 15.96 -0.52 -16.18
C ALA A 30 16.94 0.31 -17.03
N PRO A 31 16.61 1.52 -17.53
CA PRO A 31 17.58 2.39 -18.21
C PRO A 31 18.79 2.75 -17.35
N ILE A 32 18.58 3.08 -16.07
CA ILE A 32 19.69 3.41 -15.15
C ILE A 32 20.63 2.22 -14.98
N VAL A 33 20.09 1.01 -14.82
CA VAL A 33 20.90 -0.21 -14.70
C VAL A 33 21.65 -0.51 -16.01
N ARG A 34 21.05 -0.26 -17.17
CA ARG A 34 21.73 -0.44 -18.48
C ARG A 34 22.89 0.55 -18.66
N LEU A 35 22.75 1.80 -18.21
CA LEU A 35 23.75 2.85 -18.43
C LEU A 35 24.87 2.84 -17.35
N ALA A 36 24.51 2.63 -16.09
CA ALA A 36 25.42 2.80 -14.95
C ALA A 36 25.54 1.54 -14.05
N GLY A 37 24.95 0.43 -14.48
CA GLY A 37 24.91 -0.80 -13.72
C GLY A 37 24.05 -0.69 -12.44
N TRP A 38 23.96 -1.78 -11.69
CA TRP A 38 23.20 -1.81 -10.44
C TRP A 38 23.73 -0.81 -9.37
N LYS A 39 25.07 -0.54 -9.38
CA LYS A 39 25.68 0.47 -8.49
C LYS A 39 25.19 1.88 -8.79
N GLY A 40 24.97 2.21 -10.05
CA GLY A 40 24.41 3.49 -10.47
C GLY A 40 22.98 3.68 -9.96
N LEU A 41 22.16 2.64 -10.01
CA LEU A 41 20.80 2.67 -9.44
C LEU A 41 20.83 2.93 -7.92
N ILE A 42 21.69 2.22 -7.18
CA ILE A 42 21.84 2.43 -5.74
C ILE A 42 22.29 3.87 -5.45
N LEU A 43 23.21 4.41 -6.24
CA LEU A 43 23.72 5.79 -6.05
C LEU A 43 22.58 6.81 -6.26
N VAL A 44 21.75 6.66 -7.28
CA VAL A 44 20.58 7.52 -7.52
C VAL A 44 19.62 7.46 -6.34
N LEU A 45 19.27 6.26 -5.86
CA LEU A 45 18.39 6.09 -4.70
C LEU A 45 18.99 6.73 -3.44
N THR A 46 20.30 6.58 -3.22
CA THR A 46 21.02 7.20 -2.09
C THR A 46 20.95 8.72 -2.16
N LEU A 47 21.15 9.31 -3.34
CA LEU A 47 21.04 10.76 -3.52
C LEU A 47 19.63 11.28 -3.26
N ILE A 48 18.61 10.56 -3.69
CA ILE A 48 17.21 10.90 -3.39
C ILE A 48 16.95 10.84 -1.88
N CYS A 49 17.44 9.82 -1.18
CA CYS A 49 17.32 9.72 0.27
C CYS A 49 18.05 10.86 0.99
N LEU A 50 19.26 11.22 0.56
CA LEU A 50 20.01 12.35 1.11
C LEU A 50 19.25 13.67 0.92
N LEU A 51 18.70 13.91 -0.26
CA LEU A 51 17.86 15.08 -0.54
C LEU A 51 16.64 15.12 0.39
N ALA A 52 15.94 14.01 0.56
CA ALA A 52 14.81 13.92 1.47
C ALA A 52 15.21 14.21 2.92
N CYS A 53 16.34 13.68 3.39
CA CYS A 53 16.90 14.00 4.71
C CYS A 53 17.23 15.49 4.87
N LEU A 54 17.88 16.11 3.87
CA LEU A 54 18.21 17.54 3.90
C LEU A 54 16.94 18.42 3.95
N ILE A 55 15.90 18.08 3.17
CA ILE A 55 14.62 18.78 3.20
C ILE A 55 13.92 18.64 4.56
N TRP A 56 14.10 17.49 5.23
CA TRP A 56 13.47 17.24 6.53
C TRP A 56 14.22 17.87 7.71
N LEU A 57 15.53 18.16 7.59
CA LEU A 57 16.36 18.73 8.65
C LEU A 57 15.74 19.96 9.35
N PRO A 58 15.20 20.98 8.63
CA PRO A 58 14.56 22.12 9.29
C PRO A 58 13.36 21.73 10.16
N ASN A 59 12.63 20.68 9.77
CA ASN A 59 11.43 20.22 10.48
C ASN A 59 11.80 19.47 11.78
N SER A 60 12.99 18.92 11.89
CA SER A 60 13.47 18.23 13.11
C SER A 60 13.58 19.15 14.33
N ARG A 61 13.68 20.48 14.10
CA ARG A 61 13.73 21.49 15.16
C ARG A 61 12.36 21.77 15.80
N HIS A 62 11.26 21.34 15.19
CA HIS A 62 9.90 21.51 15.68
C HIS A 62 9.40 20.22 16.36
N ASN A 63 10.14 19.76 17.38
CA ASN A 63 9.78 18.57 18.15
C ASN A 63 8.64 18.90 19.13
N HIS A 64 7.39 18.67 18.72
CA HIS A 64 6.32 18.45 19.66
C HIS A 64 6.49 17.04 20.27
N GLN A 65 7.21 16.95 21.39
CA GLN A 65 7.35 15.71 22.14
C GLN A 65 5.96 15.30 22.66
N LEU A 66 5.39 14.27 22.08
CA LEU A 66 4.25 13.57 22.65
C LEU A 66 4.69 12.97 23.98
N THR A 67 4.09 13.42 25.08
CA THR A 67 4.44 13.00 26.44
C THR A 67 4.33 11.48 26.58
N SER A 68 5.43 10.83 26.92
CA SER A 68 5.62 9.37 26.96
C SER A 68 4.64 8.63 27.89
N LYS A 69 4.20 9.24 28.98
CA LYS A 69 3.30 8.62 29.98
C LYS A 69 1.88 8.28 29.49
N SER A 70 1.38 9.00 28.50
CA SER A 70 0.06 8.71 27.89
C SER A 70 0.12 7.50 26.92
N ARG A 71 1.30 7.17 26.45
CA ARG A 71 1.50 6.16 25.40
C ARG A 71 1.26 4.72 25.85
N GLU A 72 1.80 4.33 27.00
CA GLU A 72 1.70 2.94 27.48
C GLU A 72 0.28 2.54 27.89
N HIS A 73 -0.42 3.46 28.55
CA HIS A 73 -1.79 3.19 29.00
C HIS A 73 -2.79 3.09 27.84
N GLN A 74 -2.60 3.90 26.79
CA GLN A 74 -3.43 3.87 25.60
C GLN A 74 -3.16 2.62 24.74
N MET A 75 -1.92 2.18 24.61
CA MET A 75 -1.54 0.99 23.83
C MET A 75 -2.13 -0.29 24.48
N GLY A 76 -2.05 -0.43 25.80
CA GLY A 76 -2.66 -1.54 26.52
C GLY A 76 -4.18 -1.63 26.33
N SER A 77 -4.86 -0.49 26.25
CA SER A 77 -6.30 -0.39 25.97
C SER A 77 -6.64 -0.81 24.54
N LEU A 78 -5.84 -0.40 23.55
CA LEU A 78 -6.03 -0.77 22.15
C LEU A 78 -5.88 -2.27 21.93
N LEU A 79 -4.87 -2.90 22.52
CA LEU A 79 -4.61 -4.33 22.38
C LEU A 79 -5.68 -5.23 23.02
N LYS A 80 -6.45 -4.72 23.99
CA LYS A 80 -7.60 -5.43 24.58
C LYS A 80 -8.84 -5.43 23.69
N ASN A 81 -8.89 -4.58 22.66
CA ASN A 81 -10.08 -4.45 21.82
C ASN A 81 -10.02 -5.45 20.63
N PRO A 82 -10.93 -6.43 20.52
CA PRO A 82 -10.93 -7.41 19.44
C PRO A 82 -11.10 -6.78 18.06
N ARG A 83 -11.70 -5.59 17.95
CA ARG A 83 -11.84 -4.86 16.69
C ARG A 83 -10.49 -4.35 16.17
N VAL A 84 -9.55 -4.04 17.06
CA VAL A 84 -8.19 -3.64 16.71
C VAL A 84 -7.45 -4.83 16.08
N TRP A 85 -7.59 -6.01 16.68
CA TRP A 85 -7.02 -7.23 16.11
C TRP A 85 -7.57 -7.57 14.72
N ALA A 86 -8.88 -7.39 14.53
CA ALA A 86 -9.49 -7.58 13.22
C ALA A 86 -8.89 -6.62 12.16
N LEU A 87 -8.59 -5.37 12.52
CA LEU A 87 -7.92 -4.42 11.63
C LEU A 87 -6.47 -4.83 11.35
N ILE A 88 -5.72 -5.25 12.37
CA ILE A 88 -4.33 -5.73 12.21
C ILE A 88 -4.27 -6.97 11.30
N VAL A 89 -5.17 -7.92 11.50
CA VAL A 89 -5.24 -9.11 10.63
C VAL A 89 -5.62 -8.72 9.20
N PHE A 90 -6.59 -7.82 9.03
CA PHE A 90 -6.98 -7.33 7.71
C PHE A 90 -5.83 -6.63 7.00
N GLY A 91 -5.12 -5.72 7.69
CA GLY A 91 -3.95 -5.03 7.14
C GLY A 91 -2.79 -5.98 6.83
N GLY A 92 -2.58 -6.97 7.70
CA GLY A 92 -1.58 -8.01 7.49
C GLY A 92 -1.86 -8.87 6.26
N LEU A 93 -3.10 -9.30 6.07
CA LEU A 93 -3.50 -10.06 4.88
C LEU A 93 -3.40 -9.21 3.60
N GLN A 94 -3.78 -7.94 3.69
CA GLN A 94 -3.64 -6.99 2.58
C GLN A 94 -2.16 -6.79 2.20
N SER A 95 -1.28 -6.60 3.19
CA SER A 95 0.17 -6.47 2.98
C SER A 95 0.77 -7.74 2.39
N LEU A 96 0.39 -8.91 2.92
CA LEU A 96 0.80 -10.20 2.39
C LEU A 96 0.42 -10.33 0.91
N LEU A 97 -0.83 -10.03 0.56
CA LEU A 97 -1.31 -10.06 -0.81
C LEU A 97 -0.53 -9.09 -1.70
N PHE A 98 -0.27 -7.87 -1.23
CA PHE A 98 0.49 -6.86 -1.98
C PHE A 98 1.91 -7.34 -2.30
N TYR A 99 2.67 -7.73 -1.28
CA TYR A 99 4.06 -8.15 -1.47
C TYR A 99 4.17 -9.44 -2.29
N THR A 100 3.27 -10.40 -2.06
CA THR A 100 3.20 -11.62 -2.86
C THR A 100 2.88 -11.31 -4.32
N ALA A 101 1.89 -10.46 -4.58
CA ALA A 101 1.49 -10.11 -5.94
C ALA A 101 2.61 -9.38 -6.69
N ILE A 102 3.22 -8.36 -6.09
CA ILE A 102 4.27 -7.57 -6.76
C ILE A 102 5.53 -8.40 -7.05
N THR A 103 5.82 -9.39 -6.20
CA THR A 103 7.00 -10.26 -6.35
C THR A 103 6.74 -11.38 -7.36
N TRP A 104 5.60 -12.05 -7.25
CA TRP A 104 5.37 -13.30 -7.96
C TRP A 104 4.62 -13.17 -9.28
N LEU A 105 3.76 -12.16 -9.47
CA LEU A 105 3.01 -12.02 -10.72
C LEU A 105 3.91 -11.91 -11.96
N PRO A 106 5.01 -11.12 -11.96
CA PRO A 106 5.92 -11.11 -13.10
C PRO A 106 6.57 -12.46 -13.38
N THR A 107 7.03 -13.15 -12.32
CA THR A 107 7.65 -14.47 -12.41
C THR A 107 6.68 -15.52 -12.93
N LEU A 108 5.46 -15.55 -12.41
CA LEU A 108 4.42 -16.46 -12.86
C LEU A 108 4.04 -16.21 -14.32
N GLY A 109 3.98 -14.94 -14.75
CA GLY A 109 3.75 -14.58 -16.14
C GLY A 109 4.85 -15.11 -17.08
N GLN A 110 6.11 -15.01 -16.66
CA GLN A 110 7.24 -15.57 -17.41
C GLN A 110 7.18 -17.09 -17.48
N LEU A 111 6.86 -17.75 -16.38
CA LEU A 111 6.67 -19.20 -16.33
C LEU A 111 5.48 -19.68 -17.18
N ALA A 112 4.49 -18.82 -17.41
CA ALA A 112 3.36 -19.09 -18.29
C ALA A 112 3.68 -18.85 -19.77
N GLY A 113 4.87 -18.31 -20.11
CA GLY A 113 5.34 -18.11 -21.49
C GLY A 113 5.32 -16.65 -21.97
N LEU A 114 5.00 -15.67 -21.09
CA LEU A 114 5.08 -14.26 -21.46
C LEU A 114 6.54 -13.78 -21.53
N SER A 115 6.81 -12.84 -22.46
CA SER A 115 8.11 -12.20 -22.55
C SER A 115 8.42 -11.30 -21.34
N ASN A 116 9.70 -11.02 -21.10
CA ASN A 116 10.13 -10.08 -20.06
C ASN A 116 9.53 -8.69 -20.24
N ASP A 117 9.40 -8.21 -21.47
CA ASP A 117 8.81 -6.90 -21.76
C ASP A 117 7.31 -6.88 -21.43
N ALA A 118 6.59 -7.96 -21.76
CA ALA A 118 5.18 -8.10 -21.43
C ALA A 118 4.94 -8.11 -19.91
N THR A 119 5.73 -8.88 -19.16
CA THR A 119 5.61 -8.95 -17.70
C THR A 119 6.02 -7.65 -17.03
N GLY A 120 7.05 -6.95 -17.54
CA GLY A 120 7.43 -5.61 -17.08
C GLY A 120 6.32 -4.57 -17.33
N PHE A 121 5.66 -4.63 -18.48
CA PHE A 121 4.51 -3.78 -18.79
C PHE A 121 3.32 -4.05 -17.84
N LEU A 122 3.01 -5.33 -17.59
CA LEU A 122 1.96 -5.72 -16.65
C LEU A 122 2.24 -5.23 -15.22
N ALA A 123 3.49 -5.31 -14.76
CA ALA A 123 3.90 -4.77 -13.46
C ALA A 123 3.74 -3.24 -13.38
N SER A 124 3.99 -2.54 -14.50
CA SER A 124 3.76 -1.10 -14.58
C SER A 124 2.27 -0.76 -14.51
N ILE A 125 1.40 -1.52 -15.18
CA ILE A 125 -0.05 -1.35 -15.10
C ILE A 125 -0.57 -1.63 -13.69
N PHE A 126 -0.08 -2.69 -13.04
CA PHE A 126 -0.41 -3.00 -11.66
C PHE A 126 -0.12 -1.81 -10.72
N SER A 127 1.03 -1.16 -10.89
CA SER A 127 1.40 0.03 -10.12
C SER A 127 0.57 1.26 -10.52
N PHE A 128 0.32 1.45 -11.81
CA PHE A 128 -0.40 2.62 -12.33
C PHE A 128 -1.86 2.69 -11.85
N ILE A 129 -2.55 1.53 -11.72
CA ILE A 129 -3.93 1.47 -11.24
C ILE A 129 -4.07 1.95 -9.78
N SER A 130 -2.97 1.96 -9.03
CA SER A 130 -2.97 2.46 -7.65
C SER A 130 -3.26 3.96 -7.57
N LEU A 131 -2.88 4.76 -8.58
CA LEU A 131 -3.01 6.21 -8.56
C LEU A 131 -4.47 6.68 -8.48
N PRO A 132 -5.37 6.30 -9.41
CA PRO A 132 -6.78 6.73 -9.34
C PRO A 132 -7.48 6.21 -8.08
N LEU A 133 -7.12 5.01 -7.60
CA LEU A 133 -7.70 4.45 -6.39
C LEU A 133 -7.19 5.16 -5.13
N ALA A 134 -5.90 5.52 -5.07
CA ALA A 134 -5.36 6.33 -3.98
C ALA A 134 -6.05 7.70 -3.85
N MET A 135 -6.46 8.29 -4.97
CA MET A 135 -7.18 9.57 -4.97
C MET A 135 -8.66 9.43 -4.61
N THR A 136 -9.31 8.36 -5.02
CA THR A 136 -10.78 8.20 -4.91
C THR A 136 -11.21 7.48 -3.63
N ILE A 137 -10.53 6.42 -3.24
CA ILE A 137 -10.91 5.58 -2.09
C ILE A 137 -10.95 6.35 -0.76
N PRO A 138 -9.98 7.21 -0.39
CA PRO A 138 -10.06 7.98 0.85
C PRO A 138 -11.30 8.86 0.91
N SER A 139 -11.60 9.58 -0.16
CA SER A 139 -12.79 10.44 -0.26
C SER A 139 -14.08 9.65 -0.17
N LEU A 140 -14.18 8.53 -0.88
CA LEU A 140 -15.34 7.63 -0.81
C LEU A 140 -15.52 7.05 0.60
N THR A 141 -14.43 6.63 1.24
CA THR A 141 -14.47 6.05 2.58
C THR A 141 -15.00 7.04 3.62
N THR A 142 -14.68 8.32 3.51
CA THR A 142 -15.19 9.36 4.43
C THR A 142 -16.64 9.70 4.18
N ARG A 143 -17.08 9.71 2.93
CA ARG A 143 -18.45 10.12 2.53
C ARG A 143 -19.50 9.02 2.61
N LEU A 144 -19.10 7.76 2.45
CA LEU A 144 -20.03 6.63 2.43
C LEU A 144 -20.49 6.25 3.85
N SER A 145 -21.76 5.80 3.96
CA SER A 145 -22.28 5.18 5.18
C SER A 145 -21.58 3.84 5.48
N ALA A 146 -21.65 3.36 6.71
CA ALA A 146 -21.00 2.12 7.12
C ALA A 146 -21.37 0.91 6.26
N LYS A 147 -22.65 0.77 5.88
CA LYS A 147 -23.10 -0.32 4.99
C LYS A 147 -22.52 -0.21 3.57
N LYS A 148 -22.47 1.00 3.01
CA LYS A 148 -21.90 1.23 1.67
C LYS A 148 -20.39 1.04 1.66
N ARG A 149 -19.69 1.41 2.74
CA ARG A 149 -18.24 1.13 2.92
C ARG A 149 -17.97 -0.38 2.92
N LEU A 150 -18.80 -1.15 3.63
CA LEU A 150 -18.65 -2.61 3.64
C LEU A 150 -18.86 -3.19 2.23
N GLY A 151 -19.88 -2.73 1.51
CA GLY A 151 -20.12 -3.13 0.12
C GLY A 151 -18.95 -2.79 -0.81
N MET A 152 -18.36 -1.61 -0.67
CA MET A 152 -17.18 -1.19 -1.42
C MET A 152 -16.00 -2.14 -1.17
N ILE A 153 -15.71 -2.46 0.09
CA ILE A 153 -14.61 -3.38 0.44
C ILE A 153 -14.89 -4.79 -0.06
N ALA A 154 -16.12 -5.29 0.10
CA ALA A 154 -16.49 -6.59 -0.42
C ALA A 154 -16.30 -6.68 -1.94
N LEU A 155 -16.65 -5.61 -2.67
CA LEU A 155 -16.45 -5.53 -4.12
C LEU A 155 -14.95 -5.62 -4.48
N PHE A 156 -14.11 -4.79 -3.88
CA PHE A 156 -12.67 -4.82 -4.17
C PHE A 156 -11.99 -6.11 -3.68
N SER A 157 -12.45 -6.70 -2.59
CA SER A 157 -11.97 -8.03 -2.17
C SER A 157 -12.38 -9.12 -3.17
N ALA A 158 -13.61 -9.05 -3.69
CA ALA A 158 -14.08 -9.99 -4.70
C ALA A 158 -13.27 -9.89 -6.01
N THR A 159 -12.88 -8.68 -6.46
CA THR A 159 -12.00 -8.54 -7.63
C THR A 159 -10.66 -9.24 -7.40
N GLY A 160 -10.08 -9.10 -6.21
CA GLY A 160 -8.84 -9.80 -5.84
C GLY A 160 -9.01 -11.32 -5.84
N MET A 161 -10.11 -11.83 -5.27
CA MET A 161 -10.40 -13.28 -5.26
C MET A 161 -10.57 -13.84 -6.67
N VAL A 162 -11.29 -13.14 -7.55
CA VAL A 162 -11.42 -13.52 -8.96
C VAL A 162 -10.07 -13.53 -9.65
N GLY A 163 -9.27 -12.46 -9.49
CA GLY A 163 -7.93 -12.37 -10.06
C GLY A 163 -7.00 -13.49 -9.58
N LEU A 164 -7.02 -13.82 -8.28
CA LEU A 164 -6.27 -14.98 -7.75
C LEU A 164 -6.79 -16.32 -8.30
N GLY A 165 -8.10 -16.47 -8.43
CA GLY A 165 -8.71 -17.65 -9.05
C GLY A 165 -8.26 -17.84 -10.51
N MET A 166 -8.06 -16.75 -11.24
CA MET A 166 -7.54 -16.80 -12.61
C MET A 166 -6.12 -17.38 -12.69
N LEU A 167 -5.29 -17.28 -11.64
CA LEU A 167 -3.96 -17.90 -11.62
C LEU A 167 -3.97 -19.43 -11.74
N LEU A 168 -5.11 -20.08 -11.48
CA LEU A 168 -5.26 -21.52 -11.63
C LEU A 168 -5.30 -21.97 -13.10
N VAL A 169 -5.53 -21.05 -14.03
CA VAL A 169 -5.58 -21.33 -15.47
C VAL A 169 -4.23 -21.03 -16.11
N LYS A 170 -3.60 -22.04 -16.68
CA LYS A 170 -2.34 -21.86 -17.41
C LYS A 170 -2.63 -21.35 -18.82
N THR A 171 -2.15 -20.14 -19.13
CA THR A 171 -2.26 -19.53 -20.46
C THR A 171 -1.15 -18.51 -20.68
N ASP A 172 -0.69 -18.39 -21.91
CA ASP A 172 0.28 -17.40 -22.39
C ASP A 172 -0.40 -16.14 -22.95
N SER A 173 -1.74 -16.07 -22.87
CA SER A 173 -2.51 -14.93 -23.37
C SER A 173 -2.21 -13.66 -22.60
N PHE A 174 -1.59 -12.67 -23.25
CA PHE A 174 -1.32 -11.35 -22.67
C PHE A 174 -2.58 -10.67 -22.14
N VAL A 175 -3.71 -10.75 -22.88
CA VAL A 175 -4.98 -10.14 -22.45
C VAL A 175 -5.51 -10.78 -21.16
N TYR A 176 -5.37 -12.09 -21.04
CA TYR A 176 -5.74 -12.78 -19.79
C TYR A 176 -4.93 -12.29 -18.59
N TRP A 177 -3.61 -12.19 -18.75
CA TRP A 177 -2.72 -11.68 -17.71
C TRP A 177 -2.95 -10.20 -17.42
N LEU A 178 -3.33 -9.41 -18.43
CA LEU A 178 -3.72 -8.01 -18.24
C LEU A 178 -4.95 -7.89 -17.32
N ILE A 179 -6.02 -8.64 -17.61
CA ILE A 179 -7.24 -8.64 -16.81
C ILE A 179 -6.94 -9.09 -15.37
N LEU A 180 -6.16 -10.16 -15.23
CA LEU A 180 -5.73 -10.69 -13.93
C LEU A 180 -4.96 -9.64 -13.11
N ASN A 181 -3.97 -8.97 -13.70
CA ASN A 181 -3.20 -7.92 -13.05
C ASN A 181 -4.07 -6.71 -12.66
N LEU A 182 -5.03 -6.32 -13.53
CA LEU A 182 -5.99 -5.27 -13.24
C LEU A 182 -6.86 -5.63 -12.02
N LEU A 183 -7.41 -6.83 -11.97
CA LEU A 183 -8.30 -7.27 -10.89
C LEU A 183 -7.57 -7.34 -9.54
N ILE A 184 -6.38 -7.94 -9.50
CA ILE A 184 -5.56 -8.02 -8.28
C ILE A 184 -5.08 -6.61 -7.90
N GLY A 185 -4.58 -5.82 -8.87
CA GLY A 185 -4.12 -4.46 -8.65
C GLY A 185 -5.20 -3.55 -8.08
N MET A 186 -6.43 -3.63 -8.61
CA MET A 186 -7.59 -2.88 -8.08
C MET A 186 -7.88 -3.25 -6.61
N SER A 187 -7.90 -4.55 -6.29
CA SER A 187 -8.13 -5.02 -4.94
C SER A 187 -7.10 -4.45 -3.98
N VAL A 188 -5.84 -4.71 -4.23
CA VAL A 188 -4.73 -4.33 -3.35
C VAL A 188 -4.64 -2.81 -3.17
N SER A 189 -4.78 -2.08 -4.28
CA SER A 189 -4.66 -0.61 -4.28
C SER A 189 -5.85 0.10 -3.63
N ALA A 190 -7.01 -0.54 -3.52
CA ALA A 190 -8.18 0.01 -2.84
C ALA A 190 -8.17 -0.28 -1.34
N LEU A 191 -7.71 -1.47 -0.93
CA LEU A 191 -7.78 -1.91 0.45
C LEU A 191 -6.84 -1.12 1.37
N PHE A 192 -5.64 -0.77 0.91
CA PHE A 192 -4.68 -0.01 1.71
C PHE A 192 -5.15 1.42 2.06
N PRO A 193 -5.55 2.27 1.10
CA PRO A 193 -6.10 3.59 1.42
C PRO A 193 -7.34 3.54 2.31
N TYR A 194 -8.21 2.56 2.09
CA TYR A 194 -9.35 2.33 2.95
C TYR A 194 -8.95 2.06 4.40
N LEU A 195 -7.96 1.20 4.62
CA LEU A 195 -7.45 0.86 5.95
C LEU A 195 -6.90 2.10 6.65
N MET A 196 -6.06 2.89 5.98
CA MET A 196 -5.48 4.12 6.53
C MET A 196 -6.54 5.13 6.97
N VAL A 197 -7.57 5.35 6.15
CA VAL A 197 -8.70 6.22 6.53
C VAL A 197 -9.51 5.62 7.67
N THR A 198 -9.69 4.30 7.69
CA THR A 198 -10.44 3.61 8.74
C THR A 198 -9.78 3.77 10.11
N PHE A 199 -8.44 3.78 10.19
CA PHE A 199 -7.74 4.08 11.44
C PHE A 199 -8.14 5.46 11.99
N SER A 200 -8.08 6.50 11.14
CA SER A 200 -8.47 7.86 11.53
C SER A 200 -9.95 7.98 11.92
N LEU A 201 -10.83 7.19 11.30
CA LEU A 201 -12.27 7.19 11.62
C LEU A 201 -12.63 6.41 12.91
N LYS A 202 -11.76 5.51 13.34
CA LYS A 202 -11.99 4.62 14.50
C LYS A 202 -11.25 5.07 15.75
N THR A 203 -10.40 6.06 15.67
CA THR A 203 -9.63 6.63 16.77
C THR A 203 -10.10 8.05 17.08
N SER A 204 -9.95 8.46 18.34
CA SER A 204 -10.40 9.78 18.81
C SER A 204 -9.27 10.82 18.79
N THR A 205 -8.01 10.38 18.78
CA THR A 205 -6.84 11.27 18.80
C THR A 205 -5.82 10.88 17.74
N PRO A 206 -5.01 11.84 17.26
CA PRO A 206 -3.93 11.54 16.30
C PRO A 206 -2.92 10.53 16.84
N GLU A 207 -2.67 10.54 18.15
CA GLU A 207 -1.76 9.62 18.83
C GLU A 207 -2.27 8.17 18.74
N GLN A 208 -3.58 7.96 18.99
CA GLN A 208 -4.21 6.65 18.84
C GLN A 208 -4.17 6.18 17.37
N THR A 209 -4.38 7.09 16.42
CA THR A 209 -4.27 6.77 14.99
C THR A 209 -2.86 6.30 14.64
N ALA A 210 -1.85 7.02 15.13
CA ALA A 210 -0.44 6.66 14.89
C ALA A 210 -0.07 5.32 15.53
N GLN A 211 -0.54 5.06 16.76
CA GLN A 211 -0.32 3.78 17.45
C GLN A 211 -0.98 2.61 16.70
N LEU A 212 -2.24 2.78 16.30
CA LEU A 212 -2.99 1.76 15.57
C LEU A 212 -2.33 1.47 14.21
N SER A 213 -1.93 2.50 13.48
CA SER A 213 -1.20 2.37 12.22
C SER A 213 0.15 1.69 12.42
N GLY A 214 0.88 2.02 13.49
CA GLY A 214 2.15 1.37 13.84
C GLY A 214 1.99 -0.12 14.16
N LEU A 215 0.96 -0.48 14.93
CA LEU A 215 0.63 -1.87 15.22
C LEU A 215 0.25 -2.66 13.96
N ASP A 216 -0.54 -2.05 13.09
CA ASP A 216 -0.93 -2.64 11.82
C ASP A 216 0.27 -2.86 10.90
N GLN A 217 1.13 -1.86 10.73
CA GLN A 217 2.35 -1.98 9.91
C GLN A 217 3.30 -3.05 10.47
N THR A 218 3.46 -3.13 11.79
CA THR A 218 4.30 -4.16 12.43
C THR A 218 3.69 -5.55 12.24
N GLY A 219 2.40 -5.71 12.53
CA GLY A 219 1.69 -6.97 12.33
C GLY A 219 1.65 -7.38 10.86
N GLY A 220 1.41 -6.42 9.96
CA GLY A 220 1.42 -6.64 8.52
C GLY A 220 2.77 -7.08 7.99
N SER A 221 3.85 -6.43 8.43
CA SER A 221 5.21 -6.80 8.05
C SER A 221 5.61 -8.19 8.57
N LEU A 222 5.19 -8.54 9.80
CA LEU A 222 5.41 -9.88 10.35
C LEU A 222 4.69 -10.96 9.52
N LEU A 223 3.42 -10.73 9.17
CA LEU A 223 2.68 -11.67 8.31
C LEU A 223 3.30 -11.75 6.90
N ALA A 224 3.72 -10.63 6.34
CA ALA A 224 4.37 -10.58 5.03
C ALA A 224 5.74 -11.31 5.03
N ALA A 225 6.45 -11.35 6.15
CA ALA A 225 7.71 -12.09 6.28
C ALA A 225 7.54 -13.61 6.16
N PHE A 226 6.32 -14.14 6.35
CA PHE A 226 5.99 -15.55 6.08
C PHE A 226 5.58 -15.80 4.62
N ALA A 227 5.53 -14.76 3.77
CA ALA A 227 5.33 -14.97 2.35
C ALA A 227 6.50 -15.76 1.77
N PRO A 228 6.26 -16.72 0.88
CA PRO A 228 7.34 -17.50 0.28
C PRO A 228 8.27 -16.55 -0.49
N SER A 229 9.52 -16.54 -0.07
CA SER A 229 10.65 -15.84 -0.72
C SER A 229 11.16 -16.65 -1.91
#